data_1159ce1755fb7c09e6174461687b4c83
#
_entry.id   1159ce1755fb7c09e6174461687b4c83
#
_cell.length_a   1.000
_cell.length_b   1.000
_cell.length_c   1.000
_cell.angle_alpha   90.00
_cell.angle_beta   90.00
_cell.angle_gamma   90.00
#
_symmetry.space_group_name_H-M   'P 1'
#
loop_
_entity.id
_entity.type
_entity.pdbx_description
1 polymer ?
#
loop_
_entity_poly.entity_id
_entity_poly.type
_entity_poly.pdbx_seq_one_letter_code
_entity_poly.pdbx_strand_id
1 'polypeptide(L)'
;SVEDILKGVKISGSIPMDGFFSELELGINFADRSKEKHQPEGNINVGIQGDTTIAPDLQYGNVNLGFAGLGSIPSWNVPGAVARYMTFDPSETSAGYLIAKAWTVKEKITTAYAKANIDSQVGSIPVRGNVGVQVQNTDQSSQANYFDGSAAPGKQVKPINDGTTYTDVLPALNLAFNLGGDQTVRFGLAQQIARPKVADLAASVDFGVDNTTGKPGAGGGNPKLDPWRANALDISYEKYFGNKAYVSAAAFYKDLKSYIYKQSRDNYDLSKYTPGSTATTNFGTFSAPFNGAGGTLSGMELAASLPLGMITSALSGFGVQASASFNNSNIAVKDPDSSSSVGSGAIELPGLSKTTSNLTFYYEAGGFEARISQRNR
;
A
#
# COMPACT_ATOMS: atom_id res chain seq x y z
N SER A 1 8.89 14.98 -8.68
CA SER A 1 7.83 15.44 -7.75
C SER A 1 6.63 14.50 -7.80
N VAL A 2 5.85 14.48 -6.73
CA VAL A 2 4.59 13.72 -6.63
C VAL A 2 3.54 14.65 -6.03
N GLU A 3 2.39 14.73 -6.68
CA GLU A 3 1.20 15.41 -6.17
C GLU A 3 0.07 14.40 -6.03
N ASP A 4 -0.68 14.45 -4.91
CA ASP A 4 -1.80 13.53 -4.61
C ASP A 4 -2.95 14.35 -4.03
N ILE A 5 -4.01 14.52 -4.82
CA ILE A 5 -5.17 15.34 -4.46
C ILE A 5 -6.37 14.42 -4.31
N LEU A 6 -7.02 14.46 -3.15
CA LEU A 6 -8.29 13.79 -2.87
C LEU A 6 -9.37 14.80 -2.53
N LYS A 7 -10.49 14.74 -3.23
CA LYS A 7 -11.70 15.51 -2.97
C LYS A 7 -12.85 14.57 -2.69
N GLY A 8 -13.71 14.89 -1.73
CA GLY A 8 -14.85 14.02 -1.42
C GLY A 8 -16.02 14.78 -0.82
N VAL A 9 -17.20 14.22 -1.05
CA VAL A 9 -18.46 14.69 -0.49
C VAL A 9 -19.24 13.49 0.01
N LYS A 10 -19.68 13.51 1.26
CA LYS A 10 -20.56 12.52 1.86
C LYS A 10 -21.87 13.16 2.29
N ILE A 11 -22.99 12.50 1.96
CA ILE A 11 -24.33 12.84 2.43
C ILE A 11 -24.88 11.60 3.09
N SER A 12 -25.39 11.72 4.32
CA SER A 12 -26.04 10.63 5.03
C SER A 12 -27.19 11.14 5.91
N GLY A 13 -28.15 10.27 6.15
CA GLY A 13 -29.23 10.50 7.08
C GLY A 13 -29.50 9.25 7.88
N SER A 14 -30.04 9.42 9.09
CA SER A 14 -30.41 8.32 9.97
C SER A 14 -31.84 8.46 10.45
N ILE A 15 -32.46 7.31 10.68
CA ILE A 15 -33.83 7.18 11.15
C ILE A 15 -33.79 6.31 12.41
N PRO A 16 -34.16 6.84 13.58
CA PRO A 16 -34.30 6.06 14.79
C PRO A 16 -35.37 4.92 14.59
N MET A 17 -35.10 3.77 15.14
CA MET A 17 -35.96 2.60 15.06
C MET A 17 -36.24 2.03 16.47
N ASP A 18 -37.41 1.47 16.66
CA ASP A 18 -37.74 0.75 17.88
C ASP A 18 -37.57 -0.75 17.67
N GLY A 19 -37.08 -1.45 18.71
CA GLY A 19 -36.92 -2.90 18.71
C GLY A 19 -35.49 -3.37 18.65
N PHE A 20 -35.21 -4.45 17.88
CA PHE A 20 -33.86 -5.04 17.77
C PHE A 20 -32.86 -4.12 17.11
N PHE A 21 -33.28 -3.37 16.09
CA PHE A 21 -32.49 -2.33 15.46
C PHE A 21 -32.82 -0.98 16.09
N SER A 22 -31.81 -0.24 16.48
CA SER A 22 -31.97 1.08 17.12
C SER A 22 -31.95 2.23 16.11
N GLU A 23 -31.40 2.03 14.93
CA GLU A 23 -31.26 3.07 13.92
C GLU A 23 -31.01 2.46 12.53
N LEU A 24 -31.56 3.06 11.49
CA LEU A 24 -31.20 2.82 10.10
C LEU A 24 -30.46 4.05 9.55
N GLU A 25 -29.25 3.87 9.07
CA GLU A 25 -28.45 4.91 8.39
C GLU A 25 -28.34 4.58 6.90
N LEU A 26 -28.62 5.58 6.05
CA LEU A 26 -28.43 5.52 4.61
C LEU A 26 -27.48 6.64 4.20
N GLY A 27 -26.63 6.39 3.22
CA GLY A 27 -25.73 7.43 2.75
C GLY A 27 -25.12 7.14 1.39
N ILE A 28 -24.62 8.23 0.81
CA ILE A 28 -23.85 8.21 -0.42
C ILE A 28 -22.57 9.01 -0.24
N ASN A 29 -21.48 8.52 -0.80
CA ASN A 29 -20.17 9.16 -0.76
C ASN A 29 -19.58 9.20 -2.17
N PHE A 30 -19.07 10.36 -2.57
CA PHE A 30 -18.34 10.57 -3.80
C PHE A 30 -16.91 10.97 -3.45
N ALA A 31 -15.94 10.31 -4.06
CA ALA A 31 -14.53 10.64 -3.92
C ALA A 31 -13.88 10.70 -5.30
N ASP A 32 -13.08 11.75 -5.53
CA ASP A 32 -12.27 11.95 -6.73
C ASP A 32 -10.83 12.14 -6.30
N ARG A 33 -9.95 11.22 -6.73
CA ARG A 33 -8.52 11.25 -6.44
C ARG A 33 -7.74 11.37 -7.73
N SER A 34 -6.80 12.30 -7.76
CA SER A 34 -5.79 12.42 -8.82
C SER A 34 -4.41 12.35 -8.20
N LYS A 35 -3.60 11.41 -8.66
CA LYS A 35 -2.19 11.33 -8.29
C LYS A 35 -1.33 11.45 -9.53
N GLU A 36 -0.42 12.41 -9.48
CA GLU A 36 0.48 12.73 -10.57
C GLU A 36 1.94 12.58 -10.11
N LYS A 37 2.75 11.98 -10.95
CA LYS A 37 4.19 11.85 -10.74
C LYS A 37 4.94 12.42 -11.93
N HIS A 38 5.81 13.36 -11.65
CA HIS A 38 6.82 13.90 -12.58
C HIS A 38 8.21 13.48 -12.14
N GLN A 39 9.08 13.29 -13.11
CA GLN A 39 10.47 12.90 -12.89
C GLN A 39 11.42 13.92 -13.56
N PRO A 40 11.55 15.13 -12.96
CA PRO A 40 12.39 16.17 -13.52
C PRO A 40 13.89 15.83 -13.31
N GLU A 41 14.37 14.94 -14.13
CA GLU A 41 15.77 14.51 -14.19
C GLU A 41 16.43 14.98 -15.48
N GLY A 42 17.75 15.04 -15.49
CA GLY A 42 18.55 15.41 -16.66
C GLY A 42 20.02 15.17 -16.40
N ASN A 43 20.83 15.57 -17.35
CA ASN A 43 22.26 15.50 -17.26
C ASN A 43 22.83 16.84 -16.80
N ILE A 44 23.86 16.78 -15.95
CA ILE A 44 24.67 17.94 -15.62
C ILE A 44 25.93 17.83 -16.47
N ASN A 45 26.04 18.71 -17.44
CA ASN A 45 27.15 18.74 -18.38
C ASN A 45 28.13 19.85 -17.97
N VAL A 46 29.45 19.59 -18.11
CA VAL A 46 30.46 20.63 -17.94
C VAL A 46 30.37 21.58 -19.14
N GLY A 47 29.98 22.81 -18.88
CA GLY A 47 29.69 23.81 -19.91
C GLY A 47 30.95 24.48 -20.49
N ILE A 48 32.11 24.32 -19.85
CA ILE A 48 33.38 24.92 -20.30
C ILE A 48 34.30 23.79 -20.74
N GLN A 49 34.57 23.72 -22.03
CA GLN A 49 35.51 22.73 -22.56
C GLN A 49 36.93 22.99 -22.09
N GLY A 50 37.54 22.00 -21.50
CA GLY A 50 38.97 21.97 -21.19
C GLY A 50 39.39 22.56 -19.86
N ASP A 51 38.53 23.24 -19.11
CA ASP A 51 38.87 23.73 -17.78
C ASP A 51 38.38 22.73 -16.71
N THR A 52 39.35 22.07 -16.07
CA THR A 52 39.10 21.13 -14.97
C THR A 52 39.47 21.70 -13.60
N THR A 53 39.87 22.97 -13.55
CA THR A 53 40.36 23.63 -12.34
C THR A 53 39.26 24.52 -11.76
N ILE A 54 38.90 24.28 -10.49
CA ILE A 54 37.94 25.14 -9.77
C ILE A 54 38.63 26.47 -9.43
N ALA A 55 38.02 27.59 -9.81
CA ALA A 55 38.55 28.92 -9.55
C ALA A 55 38.86 29.17 -8.06
N PRO A 56 39.92 29.91 -7.71
CA PRO A 56 40.34 30.12 -6.32
C PRO A 56 39.24 30.71 -5.42
N ASP A 57 38.36 31.56 -5.93
CA ASP A 57 37.25 32.17 -5.20
C ASP A 57 36.17 31.17 -4.78
N LEU A 58 36.16 29.98 -5.38
CA LEU A 58 35.27 28.88 -5.01
C LEU A 58 35.93 27.84 -4.09
N GLN A 59 37.22 27.99 -3.80
CA GLN A 59 37.97 27.07 -2.96
C GLN A 59 37.94 27.50 -1.49
N TYR A 60 37.65 26.56 -0.58
CA TYR A 60 37.63 26.81 0.86
C TYR A 60 38.88 26.27 1.60
N GLY A 61 39.82 25.68 0.86
CA GLY A 61 40.99 25.02 1.43
C GLY A 61 40.69 23.55 1.81
N ASN A 62 41.50 23.01 2.72
CA ASN A 62 41.36 21.62 3.12
C ASN A 62 40.50 21.46 4.37
N VAL A 63 39.63 20.45 4.36
CA VAL A 63 38.79 20.04 5.50
C VAL A 63 39.26 18.68 6.00
N ASN A 64 39.49 18.56 7.31
CA ASN A 64 39.89 17.31 7.91
C ASN A 64 38.67 16.43 8.20
N LEU A 65 38.56 15.31 7.53
CA LEU A 65 37.53 14.29 7.71
C LEU A 65 38.03 13.08 8.52
N GLY A 66 38.94 13.27 9.44
CA GLY A 66 39.51 12.22 10.30
C GLY A 66 38.45 11.47 11.10
N PHE A 67 37.32 12.13 11.47
CA PHE A 67 36.16 11.47 12.09
C PHE A 67 35.52 10.40 11.20
N ALA A 68 35.65 10.49 9.88
CA ALA A 68 35.18 9.51 8.91
C ALA A 68 36.32 8.61 8.37
N GLY A 69 37.52 8.70 8.92
CA GLY A 69 38.67 7.91 8.49
C GLY A 69 39.33 8.35 7.17
N LEU A 70 38.95 9.53 6.63
CA LEU A 70 39.37 9.97 5.29
C LEU A 70 40.55 10.97 5.27
N GLY A 71 41.00 11.46 6.42
CA GLY A 71 42.06 12.46 6.49
C GLY A 71 41.65 13.84 5.95
N SER A 72 42.59 14.58 5.37
CA SER A 72 42.37 15.95 4.87
C SER A 72 42.12 15.94 3.37
N ILE A 73 40.98 16.52 2.96
CA ILE A 73 40.55 16.62 1.55
C ILE A 73 40.33 18.09 1.14
N PRO A 74 40.51 18.47 -0.13
CA PRO A 74 40.14 19.78 -0.62
C PRO A 74 38.65 20.01 -0.50
N SER A 75 38.24 21.22 -0.14
CA SER A 75 36.82 21.61 -0.11
C SER A 75 36.62 22.87 -0.95
N TRP A 76 35.41 22.98 -1.49
CA TRP A 76 35.00 24.09 -2.34
C TRP A 76 33.52 24.37 -2.26
N ASN A 77 33.09 25.52 -2.76
CA ASN A 77 31.69 25.90 -2.91
C ASN A 77 31.07 25.10 -4.05
N VAL A 78 30.52 23.92 -3.75
CA VAL A 78 29.86 23.03 -4.73
C VAL A 78 28.73 23.73 -5.48
N PRO A 79 27.76 24.39 -4.82
CA PRO A 79 26.70 25.12 -5.52
C PRO A 79 27.22 26.19 -6.46
N GLY A 80 28.24 26.96 -6.04
CA GLY A 80 28.88 28.00 -6.87
C GLY A 80 29.63 27.41 -8.08
N ALA A 81 30.32 26.28 -7.89
CA ALA A 81 30.97 25.58 -8.98
C ALA A 81 30.00 25.01 -10.00
N VAL A 82 28.89 24.38 -9.52
CA VAL A 82 27.83 23.90 -10.39
C VAL A 82 27.22 25.06 -11.18
N ALA A 83 26.88 26.17 -10.54
CA ALA A 83 26.31 27.34 -11.22
C ALA A 83 27.23 27.97 -12.24
N ARG A 84 28.55 27.95 -12.02
CA ARG A 84 29.55 28.56 -12.91
C ARG A 84 29.96 27.66 -14.05
N TYR A 85 30.13 26.35 -13.80
CA TYR A 85 30.79 25.44 -14.76
C TYR A 85 29.86 24.42 -15.39
N MET A 86 28.65 24.27 -14.89
CA MET A 86 27.78 23.21 -15.33
C MET A 86 26.46 23.74 -15.90
N THR A 87 25.95 23.02 -16.89
CA THR A 87 24.63 23.27 -17.47
C THR A 87 23.76 22.07 -17.26
N PHE A 88 22.56 22.29 -16.74
CA PHE A 88 21.55 21.24 -16.63
C PHE A 88 20.82 21.08 -17.96
N ASP A 89 20.89 19.87 -18.52
CA ASP A 89 20.13 19.47 -19.71
C ASP A 89 18.98 18.56 -19.30
N PRO A 90 17.72 19.07 -19.30
CA PRO A 90 16.56 18.30 -18.88
C PRO A 90 16.27 17.19 -19.90
N SER A 91 16.17 15.96 -19.42
CA SER A 91 15.93 14.76 -20.24
C SER A 91 14.57 14.12 -19.97
N GLU A 92 13.71 14.75 -19.18
CA GLU A 92 12.40 14.25 -18.73
C GLU A 92 11.50 13.83 -19.91
N THR A 93 11.55 14.53 -21.01
CA THR A 93 10.70 14.30 -22.18
C THR A 93 11.39 13.59 -23.34
N SER A 94 12.70 13.31 -23.22
CA SER A 94 13.52 12.72 -24.30
C SER A 94 14.15 11.38 -23.94
N ALA A 95 14.49 11.16 -22.66
CA ALA A 95 15.10 9.91 -22.22
C ALA A 95 14.03 8.84 -21.93
N GLY A 96 14.08 7.71 -22.63
CA GLY A 96 13.09 6.64 -22.53
C GLY A 96 12.85 6.15 -21.10
N TYR A 97 13.92 6.00 -20.32
CA TYR A 97 13.83 5.56 -18.92
C TYR A 97 13.16 6.59 -17.97
N LEU A 98 13.07 7.87 -18.36
CA LEU A 98 12.40 8.91 -17.61
C LEU A 98 10.93 9.05 -18.02
N ILE A 99 10.65 8.90 -19.31
CA ILE A 99 9.29 8.98 -19.86
C ILE A 99 8.36 7.96 -19.16
N ALA A 100 8.84 6.73 -18.97
CA ALA A 100 8.09 5.69 -18.26
C ALA A 100 7.92 5.96 -16.75
N LYS A 101 8.60 6.94 -16.17
CA LYS A 101 8.46 7.29 -14.74
C LYS A 101 7.43 8.38 -14.46
N ALA A 102 6.92 9.07 -15.48
CA ALA A 102 5.92 10.13 -15.37
C ALA A 102 4.54 9.59 -15.75
N TRP A 103 3.55 9.84 -14.88
CA TRP A 103 2.19 9.34 -15.06
C TRP A 103 1.18 10.10 -14.21
N THR A 104 -0.07 10.05 -14.62
CA THR A 104 -1.23 10.52 -13.84
C THR A 104 -2.19 9.35 -13.67
N VAL A 105 -2.65 9.10 -12.45
CA VAL A 105 -3.70 8.12 -12.13
C VAL A 105 -4.88 8.86 -11.52
N LYS A 106 -6.08 8.55 -12.00
CA LYS A 106 -7.34 9.10 -11.49
C LYS A 106 -8.24 7.97 -11.03
N GLU A 107 -8.89 8.17 -9.88
CA GLU A 107 -9.85 7.24 -9.29
C GLU A 107 -11.11 8.04 -8.91
N LYS A 108 -12.26 7.71 -9.51
CA LYS A 108 -13.56 8.24 -9.12
C LYS A 108 -14.36 7.13 -8.46
N ILE A 109 -14.81 7.37 -7.24
CA ILE A 109 -15.44 6.36 -6.42
C ILE A 109 -16.78 6.88 -5.95
N THR A 110 -17.83 6.13 -6.26
CA THR A 110 -19.18 6.35 -5.75
C THR A 110 -19.55 5.19 -4.83
N THR A 111 -19.88 5.47 -3.59
CA THR A 111 -20.32 4.48 -2.62
C THR A 111 -21.70 4.82 -2.11
N ALA A 112 -22.65 3.92 -2.28
CA ALA A 112 -23.94 3.95 -1.60
C ALA A 112 -23.96 2.89 -0.50
N TYR A 113 -24.57 3.18 0.66
CA TYR A 113 -24.64 2.23 1.75
C TYR A 113 -25.95 2.33 2.55
N ALA A 114 -26.28 1.18 3.13
CA ALA A 114 -27.31 1.06 4.15
C ALA A 114 -26.74 0.29 5.34
N LYS A 115 -26.99 0.79 6.55
CA LYS A 115 -26.49 0.21 7.81
C LYS A 115 -27.60 0.30 8.87
N ALA A 116 -27.92 -0.83 9.50
CA ALA A 116 -28.79 -0.89 10.65
C ALA A 116 -27.95 -1.12 11.92
N ASN A 117 -28.09 -0.23 12.88
CA ASN A 117 -27.44 -0.32 14.19
C ASN A 117 -28.28 -1.22 15.12
N ILE A 118 -27.60 -2.01 15.94
CA ILE A 118 -28.18 -2.93 16.90
C ILE A 118 -27.83 -2.43 18.31
N ASP A 119 -28.83 -2.22 19.15
CA ASP A 119 -28.67 -2.01 20.59
C ASP A 119 -29.85 -2.75 21.28
N SER A 120 -29.63 -3.99 21.65
CA SER A 120 -30.67 -4.91 22.07
C SER A 120 -30.14 -5.98 23.01
N GLN A 121 -30.89 -7.05 23.21
CA GLN A 121 -30.51 -8.20 24.03
C GLN A 121 -30.83 -9.50 23.30
N VAL A 122 -29.98 -10.50 23.49
CA VAL A 122 -30.22 -11.89 23.11
C VAL A 122 -30.29 -12.72 24.40
N GLY A 123 -31.49 -13.09 24.78
CA GLY A 123 -31.76 -13.59 26.13
C GLY A 123 -31.49 -12.50 27.16
N SER A 124 -30.54 -12.73 28.07
CA SER A 124 -30.12 -11.76 29.09
C SER A 124 -28.81 -11.03 28.72
N ILE A 125 -28.24 -11.28 27.54
CA ILE A 125 -26.94 -10.75 27.12
C ILE A 125 -27.17 -9.49 26.29
N PRO A 126 -26.73 -8.30 26.73
CA PRO A 126 -26.76 -7.10 25.91
C PRO A 126 -25.90 -7.27 24.68
N VAL A 127 -26.45 -6.90 23.52
CA VAL A 127 -25.77 -6.97 22.21
C VAL A 127 -25.82 -5.62 21.54
N ARG A 128 -24.66 -5.13 21.09
CA ARG A 128 -24.51 -3.95 20.27
C ARG A 128 -23.78 -4.28 18.99
N GLY A 129 -24.09 -3.53 17.95
CA GLY A 129 -23.39 -3.76 16.69
C GLY A 129 -24.06 -3.10 15.52
N ASN A 130 -23.78 -3.62 14.35
CA ASN A 130 -24.42 -3.21 13.11
C ASN A 130 -24.37 -4.32 12.07
N VAL A 131 -25.32 -4.25 11.16
CA VAL A 131 -25.32 -4.99 9.89
C VAL A 131 -25.53 -3.98 8.77
N GLY A 132 -24.83 -4.15 7.67
CA GLY A 132 -24.96 -3.23 6.56
C GLY A 132 -24.37 -3.76 5.27
N VAL A 133 -24.58 -3.01 4.22
CA VAL A 133 -24.03 -3.28 2.90
C VAL A 133 -23.58 -1.96 2.27
N GLN A 134 -22.42 -2.00 1.62
CA GLN A 134 -21.94 -0.92 0.76
C GLN A 134 -21.89 -1.44 -0.68
N VAL A 135 -22.33 -0.60 -1.62
CA VAL A 135 -22.13 -0.82 -3.05
C VAL A 135 -21.19 0.29 -3.52
N GLN A 136 -20.00 -0.11 -3.94
CA GLN A 136 -18.95 0.81 -4.39
C GLN A 136 -18.68 0.62 -5.86
N ASN A 137 -18.91 1.67 -6.66
CA ASN A 137 -18.48 1.75 -8.06
C ASN A 137 -17.19 2.56 -8.13
N THR A 138 -16.17 2.02 -8.77
CA THR A 138 -14.87 2.65 -8.97
C THR A 138 -14.58 2.75 -10.46
N ASP A 139 -14.32 3.95 -10.94
CA ASP A 139 -13.78 4.25 -12.27
C ASP A 139 -12.34 4.70 -12.10
N GLN A 140 -11.40 3.87 -12.55
CA GLN A 140 -9.97 4.15 -12.47
C GLN A 140 -9.37 4.27 -13.87
N SER A 141 -8.48 5.24 -14.05
CA SER A 141 -7.78 5.48 -15.30
C SER A 141 -6.38 5.99 -15.07
N SER A 142 -5.50 5.78 -16.02
CA SER A 142 -4.15 6.34 -16.02
C SER A 142 -3.78 6.90 -17.37
N GLN A 143 -3.14 8.06 -17.34
CA GLN A 143 -2.57 8.75 -18.50
C GLN A 143 -1.06 8.82 -18.32
N ALA A 144 -0.33 8.47 -19.36
CA ALA A 144 1.13 8.50 -19.38
C ALA A 144 1.65 8.62 -20.82
N ASN A 145 2.96 8.68 -20.95
CA ASN A 145 3.63 8.41 -22.20
C ASN A 145 4.42 7.10 -22.09
N TYR A 146 4.62 6.42 -23.22
CA TYR A 146 5.57 5.33 -23.32
C TYR A 146 6.64 5.65 -24.37
N PHE A 147 7.77 5.02 -24.24
CA PHE A 147 8.89 5.17 -25.17
C PHE A 147 9.01 3.93 -26.04
N ASP A 148 8.93 4.14 -27.35
CA ASP A 148 9.13 3.09 -28.35
C ASP A 148 10.52 3.25 -28.97
N GLY A 149 11.48 2.49 -28.44
CA GLY A 149 12.86 2.51 -28.92
C GLY A 149 13.04 2.03 -30.37
N SER A 150 12.04 1.37 -30.95
CA SER A 150 12.07 0.88 -32.34
C SER A 150 11.51 1.91 -33.35
N ALA A 151 10.86 2.97 -32.86
CA ALA A 151 10.33 4.03 -33.71
C ALA A 151 11.44 4.98 -34.21
N ALA A 152 11.17 5.63 -35.33
CA ALA A 152 12.09 6.64 -35.89
C ALA A 152 12.36 7.77 -34.90
N PRO A 153 13.56 8.38 -34.91
CA PRO A 153 13.89 9.53 -34.06
C PRO A 153 12.81 10.63 -34.13
N GLY A 154 12.43 11.16 -32.97
CA GLY A 154 11.36 12.16 -32.83
C GLY A 154 9.93 11.60 -32.83
N LYS A 155 9.74 10.29 -33.09
CA LYS A 155 8.43 9.59 -33.00
C LYS A 155 8.38 8.54 -31.91
N GLN A 156 9.37 8.53 -31.03
CA GLN A 156 9.57 7.51 -30.02
C GLN A 156 8.65 7.68 -28.81
N VAL A 157 8.25 8.90 -28.50
CA VAL A 157 7.35 9.20 -27.36
C VAL A 157 5.92 9.15 -27.84
N LYS A 158 5.13 8.28 -27.24
CA LYS A 158 3.71 8.05 -27.60
C LYS A 158 2.81 8.14 -26.37
N PRO A 159 1.67 8.86 -26.46
CA PRO A 159 0.72 8.94 -25.37
C PRO A 159 -0.06 7.63 -25.19
N ILE A 160 -0.42 7.30 -23.97
CA ILE A 160 -1.30 6.20 -23.63
C ILE A 160 -2.28 6.61 -22.54
N ASN A 161 -3.52 6.16 -22.69
CA ASN A 161 -4.59 6.27 -21.70
C ASN A 161 -5.27 4.89 -21.60
N ASP A 162 -5.37 4.35 -20.39
CA ASP A 162 -6.03 3.08 -20.15
C ASP A 162 -6.69 3.09 -18.76
N GLY A 163 -7.63 2.18 -18.52
CA GLY A 163 -8.35 2.11 -17.26
C GLY A 163 -9.40 1.02 -17.24
N THR A 164 -10.15 0.96 -16.14
CA THR A 164 -11.25 0.01 -15.95
C THR A 164 -12.25 0.56 -14.95
N THR A 165 -13.48 0.05 -15.03
CA THR A 165 -14.54 0.32 -14.06
C THR A 165 -15.02 -0.98 -13.45
N TYR A 166 -15.21 -1.00 -12.14
CA TYR A 166 -15.73 -2.16 -11.44
C TYR A 166 -16.66 -1.76 -10.30
N THR A 167 -17.49 -2.73 -9.87
CA THR A 167 -18.44 -2.52 -8.77
C THR A 167 -18.28 -3.64 -7.75
N ASP A 168 -18.16 -3.27 -6.49
CA ASP A 168 -18.08 -4.17 -5.36
C ASP A 168 -19.30 -4.04 -4.45
N VAL A 169 -19.82 -5.18 -3.99
CA VAL A 169 -20.88 -5.25 -2.98
C VAL A 169 -20.26 -5.80 -1.71
N LEU A 170 -20.27 -5.01 -0.64
CA LEU A 170 -19.52 -5.23 0.58
C LEU A 170 -20.46 -5.33 1.79
N PRO A 171 -21.08 -6.51 2.04
CA PRO A 171 -21.83 -6.76 3.26
C PRO A 171 -20.89 -6.84 4.46
N ALA A 172 -21.37 -6.38 5.62
CA ALA A 172 -20.67 -6.47 6.89
C ALA A 172 -21.64 -6.66 8.06
N LEU A 173 -21.22 -7.47 9.03
CA LEU A 173 -21.87 -7.68 10.31
C LEU A 173 -20.85 -7.54 11.42
N ASN A 174 -21.12 -6.69 12.40
CA ASN A 174 -20.31 -6.55 13.59
C ASN A 174 -21.21 -6.66 14.82
N LEU A 175 -20.87 -7.52 15.76
CA LEU A 175 -21.60 -7.72 16.99
C LEU A 175 -20.65 -7.68 18.19
N ALA A 176 -21.08 -7.07 19.28
CA ALA A 176 -20.40 -7.06 20.56
C ALA A 176 -21.39 -7.53 21.65
N PHE A 177 -21.05 -8.62 22.29
CA PHE A 177 -21.82 -9.25 23.36
C PHE A 177 -21.19 -8.90 24.71
N ASN A 178 -21.94 -8.23 25.56
CA ASN A 178 -21.50 -7.94 26.92
C ASN A 178 -21.93 -9.11 27.84
N LEU A 179 -20.95 -9.93 28.23
CA LEU A 179 -21.22 -11.11 29.07
C LEU A 179 -21.35 -10.79 30.56
N GLY A 180 -21.27 -9.50 30.91
CA GLY A 180 -21.20 -9.06 32.29
C GLY A 180 -19.83 -9.21 32.91
N GLY A 181 -19.61 -8.63 34.09
CA GLY A 181 -18.34 -8.68 34.82
C GLY A 181 -17.15 -8.16 33.95
N ASP A 182 -17.35 -7.10 33.18
CA ASP A 182 -16.35 -6.46 32.31
C ASP A 182 -15.79 -7.37 31.23
N GLN A 183 -16.60 -8.28 30.70
CA GLN A 183 -16.25 -9.21 29.62
C GLN A 183 -17.02 -8.88 28.37
N THR A 184 -16.32 -8.86 27.24
CA THR A 184 -16.92 -8.61 25.92
C THR A 184 -16.40 -9.65 24.91
N VAL A 185 -17.32 -10.23 24.15
CA VAL A 185 -17.02 -11.00 22.94
C VAL A 185 -17.43 -10.18 21.74
N ARG A 186 -16.53 -10.06 20.75
CA ARG A 186 -16.84 -9.42 19.47
C ARG A 186 -16.79 -10.44 18.35
N PHE A 187 -17.66 -10.25 17.39
CA PHE A 187 -17.77 -11.08 16.20
C PHE A 187 -17.93 -10.17 14.98
N GLY A 188 -17.14 -10.40 13.95
CA GLY A 188 -17.15 -9.68 12.70
C GLY A 188 -17.18 -10.60 11.49
N LEU A 189 -18.06 -10.31 10.54
CA LEU A 189 -18.06 -10.90 9.20
C LEU A 189 -18.10 -9.76 8.19
N ALA A 190 -17.24 -9.81 7.17
CA ALA A 190 -17.27 -8.79 6.13
C ALA A 190 -16.70 -9.31 4.80
N GLN A 191 -17.25 -8.80 3.71
CA GLN A 191 -16.51 -8.73 2.46
C GLN A 191 -15.71 -7.43 2.45
N GLN A 192 -14.40 -7.55 2.19
CA GLN A 192 -13.46 -6.44 2.24
C GLN A 192 -12.77 -6.28 0.89
N ILE A 193 -12.42 -5.03 0.56
CA ILE A 193 -11.57 -4.73 -0.58
C ILE A 193 -10.36 -3.91 -0.14
N ALA A 194 -9.24 -4.09 -0.85
CA ALA A 194 -8.09 -3.21 -0.81
C ALA A 194 -7.70 -2.84 -2.24
N ARG A 195 -7.74 -1.54 -2.54
CA ARG A 195 -7.39 -1.05 -3.87
C ARG A 195 -5.90 -1.25 -4.16
N PRO A 196 -5.51 -1.42 -5.45
CA PRO A 196 -4.11 -1.52 -5.84
C PRO A 196 -3.32 -0.28 -5.39
N LYS A 197 -2.02 -0.43 -5.24
CA LYS A 197 -1.15 0.73 -5.06
C LYS A 197 -1.26 1.61 -6.31
N VAL A 198 -1.43 2.93 -6.11
CA VAL A 198 -1.62 3.86 -7.24
C VAL A 198 -0.48 3.79 -8.26
N ALA A 199 0.76 3.54 -7.82
CA ALA A 199 1.89 3.36 -8.72
C ALA A 199 1.77 2.10 -9.61
N ASP A 200 1.08 1.06 -9.14
CA ASP A 200 0.85 -0.16 -9.92
C ASP A 200 -0.20 0.06 -11.02
N LEU A 201 -1.03 1.12 -10.90
CA LEU A 201 -2.03 1.53 -11.88
C LEU A 201 -1.46 2.43 -12.98
N ALA A 202 -0.18 2.80 -12.95
CA ALA A 202 0.42 3.67 -13.96
C ALA A 202 0.32 3.03 -15.35
N ALA A 203 -0.15 3.79 -16.34
CA ALA A 203 -0.21 3.33 -17.73
C ALA A 203 1.15 3.36 -18.43
N SER A 204 2.15 4.01 -17.81
CA SER A 204 3.49 4.12 -18.38
C SER A 204 4.16 2.74 -18.49
N VAL A 205 4.76 2.49 -19.63
CA VAL A 205 5.49 1.26 -19.93
C VAL A 205 6.79 1.55 -20.66
N ASP A 206 7.79 0.72 -20.44
CA ASP A 206 8.94 0.58 -21.33
C ASP A 206 8.57 -0.42 -22.42
N PHE A 207 8.56 0.02 -23.67
CA PHE A 207 8.25 -0.82 -24.83
C PHE A 207 9.47 -0.99 -25.71
N GLY A 208 9.68 -2.19 -26.22
CA GLY A 208 10.75 -2.48 -27.15
C GLY A 208 10.40 -3.67 -28.05
N VAL A 209 11.17 -3.84 -29.09
CA VAL A 209 11.06 -4.98 -30.01
C VAL A 209 12.43 -5.65 -30.06
N ASP A 210 12.43 -6.96 -29.87
CA ASP A 210 13.63 -7.77 -30.03
C ASP A 210 14.06 -7.79 -31.50
N ASN A 211 15.23 -7.26 -31.80
CA ASN A 211 15.72 -7.09 -33.17
C ASN A 211 16.00 -8.41 -33.90
N THR A 212 16.13 -9.51 -33.18
CA THR A 212 16.41 -10.83 -33.77
C THR A 212 15.12 -11.55 -34.11
N THR A 213 14.13 -11.49 -33.22
CA THR A 213 12.88 -12.25 -33.35
C THR A 213 11.71 -11.43 -33.88
N GLY A 214 11.82 -10.10 -33.84
CA GLY A 214 10.71 -9.19 -34.16
C GLY A 214 9.57 -9.22 -33.14
N LYS A 215 9.75 -9.89 -31.99
CA LYS A 215 8.72 -9.98 -30.95
C LYS A 215 8.73 -8.73 -30.08
N PRO A 216 7.55 -8.15 -29.77
CA PRO A 216 7.45 -7.03 -28.85
C PRO A 216 7.57 -7.48 -27.40
N GLY A 217 8.06 -6.57 -26.57
CA GLY A 217 8.07 -6.70 -25.12
C GLY A 217 7.72 -5.38 -24.46
N ALA A 218 7.04 -5.43 -23.33
CA ALA A 218 6.73 -4.26 -22.55
C ALA A 218 6.81 -4.53 -21.05
N GLY A 219 7.09 -3.50 -20.26
CA GLY A 219 7.10 -3.58 -18.80
C GLY A 219 6.64 -2.28 -18.16
N GLY A 220 5.84 -2.38 -17.10
CA GLY A 220 5.33 -1.19 -16.42
C GLY A 220 4.23 -1.48 -15.41
N GLY A 221 3.28 -0.56 -15.28
CA GLY A 221 2.09 -0.74 -14.46
C GLY A 221 0.91 -1.32 -15.25
N ASN A 222 -0.22 -1.45 -14.58
CA ASN A 222 -1.45 -2.01 -15.15
C ASN A 222 -2.69 -1.26 -14.65
N PRO A 223 -3.24 -0.33 -15.42
CA PRO A 223 -4.43 0.44 -15.05
C PRO A 223 -5.70 -0.40 -14.88
N LYS A 224 -5.68 -1.66 -15.33
CA LYS A 224 -6.83 -2.57 -15.29
C LYS A 224 -6.82 -3.52 -14.09
N LEU A 225 -6.01 -3.24 -13.08
CA LEU A 225 -6.00 -4.05 -11.87
C LEU A 225 -7.34 -3.95 -11.13
N ASP A 226 -7.89 -5.10 -10.80
CA ASP A 226 -8.96 -5.23 -9.83
C ASP A 226 -8.43 -5.07 -8.40
N PRO A 227 -9.26 -4.62 -7.44
CA PRO A 227 -8.88 -4.61 -6.04
C PRO A 227 -8.67 -6.03 -5.50
N TRP A 228 -7.90 -6.13 -4.42
CA TRP A 228 -7.91 -7.33 -3.62
C TRP A 228 -9.28 -7.46 -2.95
N ARG A 229 -9.86 -8.64 -3.02
CA ARG A 229 -11.14 -8.95 -2.38
C ARG A 229 -10.94 -10.07 -1.38
N ALA A 230 -11.56 -9.96 -0.22
CA ALA A 230 -11.47 -10.97 0.82
C ALA A 230 -12.82 -11.15 1.51
N ASN A 231 -13.13 -12.40 1.89
CA ASN A 231 -14.11 -12.70 2.92
C ASN A 231 -13.37 -12.78 4.25
N ALA A 232 -13.80 -12.03 5.24
CA ALA A 232 -13.15 -11.93 6.54
C ALA A 232 -14.08 -12.39 7.65
N LEU A 233 -13.51 -13.14 8.59
CA LEU A 233 -14.11 -13.53 9.86
C LEU A 233 -13.16 -13.12 10.97
N ASP A 234 -13.68 -12.39 11.96
CA ASP A 234 -12.94 -11.92 13.13
C ASP A 234 -13.73 -12.29 14.39
N ILE A 235 -13.03 -12.78 15.43
CA ILE A 235 -13.61 -13.00 16.76
C ILE A 235 -12.60 -12.53 17.79
N SER A 236 -13.09 -11.85 18.84
CA SER A 236 -12.24 -11.47 19.97
C SER A 236 -12.98 -11.61 21.30
N TYR A 237 -12.19 -11.86 22.33
CA TYR A 237 -12.62 -11.84 23.73
C TYR A 237 -11.75 -10.85 24.50
N GLU A 238 -12.39 -10.03 25.30
CA GLU A 238 -11.77 -9.00 26.12
C GLU A 238 -12.27 -9.11 27.55
N LYS A 239 -11.34 -9.06 28.52
CA LYS A 239 -11.67 -8.96 29.94
C LYS A 239 -10.92 -7.81 30.54
N TYR A 240 -11.65 -6.92 31.18
CA TYR A 240 -11.11 -5.77 31.88
C TYR A 240 -11.10 -6.00 33.38
N PHE A 241 -10.11 -5.43 34.08
CA PHE A 241 -9.97 -5.51 35.54
C PHE A 241 -9.77 -4.07 36.05
N GLY A 242 -10.85 -3.41 36.39
CA GLY A 242 -10.82 -1.97 36.73
C GLY A 242 -10.40 -1.12 35.52
N ASN A 243 -9.73 0.01 35.79
CA ASN A 243 -9.51 1.05 34.78
C ASN A 243 -8.20 0.88 33.97
N LYS A 244 -7.28 0.02 34.39
CA LYS A 244 -5.91 -0.04 33.80
C LYS A 244 -5.48 -1.43 33.34
N ALA A 245 -6.15 -2.48 33.76
CA ALA A 245 -5.79 -3.85 33.45
C ALA A 245 -6.76 -4.47 32.45
N TYR A 246 -6.22 -5.21 31.50
CA TYR A 246 -7.01 -6.04 30.59
C TYR A 246 -6.21 -7.21 30.06
N VAL A 247 -6.92 -8.22 29.63
CA VAL A 247 -6.42 -9.29 28.77
C VAL A 247 -7.34 -9.42 27.56
N SER A 248 -6.77 -9.70 26.41
CA SER A 248 -7.54 -9.94 25.18
C SER A 248 -6.94 -11.06 24.36
N ALA A 249 -7.80 -11.79 23.68
CA ALA A 249 -7.45 -12.78 22.67
C ALA A 249 -8.33 -12.56 21.45
N ALA A 250 -7.74 -12.52 20.28
CA ALA A 250 -8.44 -12.39 19.01
C ALA A 250 -7.96 -13.47 18.03
N ALA A 251 -8.85 -13.90 17.16
CA ALA A 251 -8.53 -14.77 16.02
C ALA A 251 -9.21 -14.22 14.77
N PHE A 252 -8.53 -14.36 13.65
CA PHE A 252 -9.07 -13.94 12.37
C PHE A 252 -8.78 -14.97 11.26
N TYR A 253 -9.65 -14.96 10.26
CA TYR A 253 -9.50 -15.74 9.04
C TYR A 253 -9.93 -14.89 7.85
N LYS A 254 -9.09 -14.83 6.81
CA LYS A 254 -9.39 -14.12 5.56
C LYS A 254 -9.17 -15.06 4.38
N ASP A 255 -10.19 -15.20 3.56
CA ASP A 255 -10.14 -15.89 2.27
C ASP A 255 -9.97 -14.82 1.18
N LEU A 256 -8.73 -14.68 0.71
CA LEU A 256 -8.34 -13.73 -0.32
C LEU A 256 -8.72 -14.29 -1.69
N LYS A 257 -9.56 -13.58 -2.44
CA LYS A 257 -10.01 -14.00 -3.77
C LYS A 257 -8.98 -13.72 -4.86
N SER A 258 -8.12 -12.73 -4.65
CA SER A 258 -7.02 -12.40 -5.56
C SER A 258 -5.86 -11.79 -4.79
N TYR A 259 -4.66 -11.91 -5.37
CA TYR A 259 -3.45 -11.25 -4.88
C TYR A 259 -2.74 -10.58 -6.05
N ILE A 260 -2.33 -9.32 -5.89
CA ILE A 260 -1.64 -8.56 -6.94
C ILE A 260 -0.14 -8.77 -6.75
N TYR A 261 0.53 -9.25 -7.79
CA TYR A 261 1.99 -9.36 -7.83
C TYR A 261 2.52 -9.15 -9.24
N LYS A 262 3.80 -8.81 -9.35
CA LYS A 262 4.44 -8.60 -10.64
C LYS A 262 4.67 -9.96 -11.32
N GLN A 263 4.18 -10.09 -12.54
CA GLN A 263 4.29 -11.28 -13.38
C GLN A 263 4.83 -10.89 -14.75
N SER A 264 5.44 -11.85 -15.44
CA SER A 264 5.72 -11.76 -16.88
C SER A 264 4.79 -12.75 -17.60
N ARG A 265 3.93 -12.22 -18.45
CA ARG A 265 2.99 -13.01 -19.26
C ARG A 265 3.48 -13.04 -20.68
N ASP A 266 3.72 -14.24 -21.20
CA ASP A 266 4.05 -14.47 -22.60
C ASP A 266 2.78 -14.50 -23.44
N ASN A 267 2.95 -14.28 -24.73
CA ASN A 267 1.84 -14.22 -25.69
C ASN A 267 0.75 -13.20 -25.32
N TYR A 268 1.16 -12.11 -24.65
CA TYR A 268 0.27 -11.00 -24.26
C TYR A 268 -0.01 -10.12 -25.49
N ASP A 269 -1.25 -9.66 -25.65
CA ASP A 269 -1.63 -8.73 -26.73
C ASP A 269 -1.08 -7.32 -26.45
N LEU A 270 -0.07 -6.95 -27.21
CA LEU A 270 0.59 -5.63 -27.17
C LEU A 270 0.18 -4.74 -28.36
N SER A 271 -0.95 -5.03 -29.01
CA SER A 271 -1.46 -4.28 -30.17
C SER A 271 -1.61 -2.78 -29.93
N LYS A 272 -1.74 -2.36 -28.69
CA LYS A 272 -1.75 -0.93 -28.30
C LYS A 272 -0.41 -0.23 -28.52
N TYR A 273 0.70 -0.97 -28.47
CA TYR A 273 2.06 -0.43 -28.50
C TYR A 273 2.77 -0.69 -29.81
N THR A 274 2.37 -1.71 -30.56
CA THR A 274 3.02 -2.11 -31.82
C THR A 274 2.82 -1.19 -33.02
N PRO A 275 1.77 -0.33 -33.15
CA PRO A 275 1.60 0.50 -34.32
C PRO A 275 2.77 1.46 -34.54
N GLY A 276 3.40 1.37 -35.72
CA GLY A 276 4.55 2.18 -36.11
C GLY A 276 5.88 1.76 -35.48
N SER A 277 5.94 0.57 -34.87
CA SER A 277 7.16 -0.10 -34.42
C SER A 277 7.66 -1.08 -35.45
N THR A 278 8.82 -1.71 -35.17
CA THR A 278 9.40 -2.79 -36.00
C THR A 278 8.88 -4.18 -35.67
N ALA A 279 7.84 -4.28 -34.82
CA ALA A 279 7.28 -5.56 -34.40
C ALA A 279 6.66 -6.33 -35.57
N THR A 280 6.96 -7.64 -35.67
CA THR A 280 6.41 -8.56 -36.67
C THR A 280 5.13 -9.23 -36.22
N THR A 281 4.77 -9.10 -34.95
CA THR A 281 3.56 -9.63 -34.32
C THR A 281 3.07 -8.66 -33.24
N ASN A 282 1.78 -8.75 -32.91
CA ASN A 282 1.21 -8.00 -31.76
C ASN A 282 1.36 -8.74 -30.42
N PHE A 283 1.81 -10.00 -30.45
CA PHE A 283 1.88 -10.82 -29.26
C PHE A 283 3.33 -10.94 -28.77
N GLY A 284 3.53 -10.69 -27.49
CA GLY A 284 4.84 -10.70 -26.86
C GLY A 284 4.80 -10.84 -25.35
N THR A 285 5.88 -10.48 -24.68
CA THR A 285 5.98 -10.58 -23.22
C THR A 285 5.61 -9.26 -22.56
N PHE A 286 4.71 -9.29 -21.58
CA PHE A 286 4.37 -8.13 -20.75
C PHE A 286 4.65 -8.40 -19.28
N SER A 287 5.57 -7.61 -18.71
CA SER A 287 5.96 -7.66 -17.28
C SER A 287 5.32 -6.54 -16.51
N ALA A 288 4.27 -6.85 -15.73
CA ALA A 288 3.49 -5.87 -14.99
C ALA A 288 2.89 -6.50 -13.72
N PRO A 289 2.32 -5.69 -12.79
CA PRO A 289 1.43 -6.23 -11.77
C PRO A 289 0.15 -6.77 -12.41
N PHE A 290 -0.26 -7.97 -11.98
CA PHE A 290 -1.51 -8.62 -12.37
C PHE A 290 -2.24 -9.17 -11.15
N ASN A 291 -3.55 -9.32 -11.26
CA ASN A 291 -4.33 -10.09 -10.32
C ASN A 291 -4.04 -11.58 -10.56
N GLY A 292 -3.42 -12.21 -9.61
CA GLY A 292 -3.21 -13.65 -9.58
C GLY A 292 -4.23 -14.36 -8.69
N ALA A 293 -4.05 -15.66 -8.50
CA ALA A 293 -4.86 -16.43 -7.56
C ALA A 293 -4.72 -15.86 -6.14
N GLY A 294 -5.77 -16.02 -5.36
CA GLY A 294 -5.80 -15.57 -3.98
C GLY A 294 -5.11 -16.55 -3.02
N GLY A 295 -5.67 -16.69 -1.84
CA GLY A 295 -5.13 -17.55 -0.80
C GLY A 295 -5.81 -17.34 0.53
N THR A 296 -5.20 -17.80 1.59
CA THR A 296 -5.73 -17.65 2.94
C THR A 296 -4.76 -16.90 3.85
N LEU A 297 -5.32 -16.14 4.76
CA LEU A 297 -4.59 -15.49 5.84
C LEU A 297 -5.36 -15.74 7.13
N SER A 298 -4.71 -16.30 8.15
CA SER A 298 -5.29 -16.52 9.45
C SER A 298 -4.29 -16.19 10.55
N GLY A 299 -4.79 -15.90 11.73
CA GLY A 299 -3.91 -15.62 12.85
C GLY A 299 -4.64 -15.54 14.17
N MET A 300 -3.82 -15.41 15.22
CA MET A 300 -4.25 -15.22 16.59
C MET A 300 -3.42 -14.09 17.21
N GLU A 301 -4.09 -13.22 17.94
CA GLU A 301 -3.47 -12.10 18.63
C GLU A 301 -3.82 -12.16 20.11
N LEU A 302 -2.82 -11.98 20.96
CA LEU A 302 -2.94 -11.93 22.41
C LEU A 302 -2.40 -10.60 22.91
N ALA A 303 -3.09 -9.96 23.84
CA ALA A 303 -2.57 -8.77 24.51
C ALA A 303 -2.99 -8.75 25.97
N ALA A 304 -2.12 -8.20 26.80
CA ALA A 304 -2.36 -7.98 28.23
C ALA A 304 -1.70 -6.69 28.70
N SER A 305 -2.36 -5.99 29.60
CA SER A 305 -1.80 -4.87 30.35
C SER A 305 -2.15 -5.08 31.82
N LEU A 306 -1.13 -5.25 32.66
CA LEU A 306 -1.29 -5.65 34.05
C LEU A 306 -0.46 -4.72 34.96
N PRO A 307 -1.08 -3.74 35.65
CA PRO A 307 -0.46 -3.05 36.77
C PRO A 307 -0.22 -4.02 37.92
N LEU A 308 1.04 -4.21 38.32
CA LEU A 308 1.41 -5.23 39.31
C LEU A 308 0.95 -4.86 40.73
N GLY A 309 0.61 -3.61 40.97
CA GLY A 309 -0.05 -3.15 42.21
C GLY A 309 -1.39 -3.84 42.48
N MET A 310 -2.02 -4.44 41.48
CA MET A 310 -3.23 -5.27 41.65
C MET A 310 -2.94 -6.62 42.31
N ILE A 311 -1.71 -7.12 42.18
CA ILE A 311 -1.27 -8.39 42.80
C ILE A 311 -0.83 -8.13 44.23
N THR A 312 -0.03 -7.10 44.45
CA THR A 312 0.44 -6.69 45.77
C THR A 312 0.76 -5.19 45.80
N SER A 313 0.45 -4.54 46.91
CA SER A 313 0.75 -3.11 47.09
C SER A 313 2.26 -2.79 47.06
N ALA A 314 3.13 -3.78 47.37
CA ALA A 314 4.57 -3.63 47.26
C ALA A 314 5.07 -3.36 45.84
N LEU A 315 4.29 -3.75 44.81
CA LEU A 315 4.57 -3.51 43.39
C LEU A 315 3.76 -2.34 42.83
N SER A 316 3.25 -1.48 43.68
CA SER A 316 2.54 -0.26 43.23
C SER A 316 3.44 0.59 42.35
N GLY A 317 2.91 1.07 41.24
CA GLY A 317 3.65 1.80 40.21
C GLY A 317 4.29 0.91 39.15
N PHE A 318 4.59 -0.34 39.41
CA PHE A 318 5.09 -1.28 38.41
C PHE A 318 3.97 -1.88 37.56
N GLY A 319 4.27 -2.17 36.30
CA GLY A 319 3.36 -2.90 35.44
C GLY A 319 4.04 -3.58 34.25
N VAL A 320 3.27 -4.43 33.60
CA VAL A 320 3.69 -5.23 32.43
C VAL A 320 2.66 -5.03 31.32
N GLN A 321 3.16 -4.78 30.12
CA GLN A 321 2.37 -4.86 28.88
C GLN A 321 2.99 -5.92 27.98
N ALA A 322 2.18 -6.86 27.52
CA ALA A 322 2.62 -7.92 26.62
C ALA A 322 1.66 -8.04 25.44
N SER A 323 2.20 -8.30 24.26
CA SER A 323 1.41 -8.68 23.09
C SER A 323 2.16 -9.72 22.27
N ALA A 324 1.41 -10.62 21.65
CA ALA A 324 1.92 -11.60 20.70
C ALA A 324 0.94 -11.78 19.56
N SER A 325 1.45 -11.92 18.34
CA SER A 325 0.67 -12.23 17.15
C SER A 325 1.30 -13.43 16.44
N PHE A 326 0.46 -14.37 16.05
CA PHE A 326 0.82 -15.57 15.28
C PHE A 326 0.04 -15.56 13.99
N ASN A 327 0.73 -15.50 12.85
CA ASN A 327 0.14 -15.38 11.54
C ASN A 327 0.52 -16.57 10.66
N ASN A 328 -0.43 -17.05 9.92
CA ASN A 328 -0.23 -18.05 8.88
C ASN A 328 -0.88 -17.56 7.59
N SER A 329 -0.15 -17.63 6.50
CA SER A 329 -0.65 -17.25 5.19
C SER A 329 -0.21 -18.25 4.14
N ASN A 330 -1.07 -18.43 3.16
CA ASN A 330 -0.87 -19.36 2.06
C ASN A 330 -1.41 -18.67 0.80
N ILE A 331 -0.51 -18.04 0.03
CA ILE A 331 -0.86 -17.28 -1.18
C ILE A 331 -0.39 -18.06 -2.40
N ALA A 332 -1.32 -18.36 -3.31
CA ALA A 332 -0.99 -18.95 -4.60
C ALA A 332 -0.43 -17.86 -5.53
N VAL A 333 0.86 -17.95 -5.85
CA VAL A 333 1.54 -16.97 -6.73
C VAL A 333 1.62 -17.42 -8.18
N LYS A 334 1.39 -18.69 -8.49
CA LYS A 334 1.42 -19.16 -9.86
C LYS A 334 0.06 -18.99 -10.52
N ASP A 335 -0.02 -18.05 -11.43
CA ASP A 335 -1.06 -17.99 -12.44
C ASP A 335 -0.65 -18.97 -13.59
N PRO A 336 -1.56 -19.83 -14.08
CA PRO A 336 -1.29 -20.67 -15.25
C PRO A 336 -0.80 -19.91 -16.48
N ASP A 337 -1.21 -18.65 -16.60
CA ASP A 337 -0.85 -17.76 -17.72
C ASP A 337 0.49 -17.04 -17.52
N SER A 338 1.17 -17.24 -16.38
CA SER A 338 2.44 -16.56 -16.09
C SER A 338 3.62 -17.45 -16.47
N SER A 339 4.52 -16.89 -17.27
CA SER A 339 5.84 -17.47 -17.57
C SER A 339 6.86 -17.25 -16.46
N SER A 340 6.50 -16.53 -15.40
CA SER A 340 7.39 -16.30 -14.26
C SER A 340 7.77 -17.61 -13.60
N SER A 341 9.06 -17.85 -13.46
CA SER A 341 9.64 -19.04 -12.84
C SER A 341 9.55 -19.07 -11.30
N VAL A 342 8.76 -18.19 -10.70
CA VAL A 342 8.42 -18.25 -9.28
C VAL A 342 7.65 -19.53 -9.06
N GLY A 343 8.24 -20.49 -8.35
CA GLY A 343 7.83 -21.88 -8.27
C GLY A 343 6.34 -22.13 -8.13
N SER A 344 5.90 -23.29 -8.58
CA SER A 344 4.50 -23.73 -8.47
C SER A 344 4.13 -24.08 -7.04
N GLY A 345 4.00 -23.10 -6.16
CA GLY A 345 3.69 -23.34 -4.76
C GLY A 345 3.02 -22.17 -4.10
N ALA A 346 2.36 -22.43 -3.00
CA ALA A 346 1.91 -21.39 -2.13
C ALA A 346 3.10 -20.76 -1.41
N ILE A 347 3.12 -19.43 -1.34
CA ILE A 347 4.09 -18.67 -0.56
C ILE A 347 3.42 -17.99 0.61
N GLU A 348 4.22 -17.63 1.59
CA GLU A 348 3.78 -16.74 2.65
C GLU A 348 3.59 -15.32 2.11
N LEU A 349 2.63 -14.60 2.67
CA LEU A 349 2.37 -13.21 2.29
C LEU A 349 3.63 -12.36 2.52
N PRO A 350 4.25 -11.79 1.48
CA PRO A 350 5.45 -10.99 1.63
C PRO A 350 5.25 -9.81 2.59
N GLY A 351 6.20 -9.64 3.52
CA GLY A 351 6.14 -8.58 4.52
C GLY A 351 5.34 -8.91 5.78
N LEU A 352 4.65 -10.05 5.83
CA LEU A 352 3.96 -10.53 7.03
C LEU A 352 4.91 -11.39 7.87
N SER A 353 5.09 -11.04 9.14
CA SER A 353 5.85 -11.86 10.09
C SER A 353 4.98 -12.98 10.63
N LYS A 354 5.49 -14.22 10.67
CA LYS A 354 4.80 -15.36 11.28
C LYS A 354 4.49 -15.14 12.75
N THR A 355 5.46 -14.61 13.46
CA THR A 355 5.33 -14.34 14.90
C THR A 355 5.90 -12.97 15.20
N THR A 356 5.15 -12.17 15.93
CA THR A 356 5.66 -10.93 16.54
C THR A 356 5.33 -10.92 18.01
N SER A 357 6.22 -10.40 18.84
CA SER A 357 5.95 -10.22 20.26
C SER A 357 6.56 -8.93 20.79
N ASN A 358 5.85 -8.31 21.71
CA ASN A 358 6.34 -7.17 22.47
C ASN A 358 6.13 -7.44 23.96
N LEU A 359 7.13 -7.10 24.75
CA LEU A 359 7.08 -7.15 26.21
C LEU A 359 7.64 -5.83 26.74
N THR A 360 6.87 -5.14 27.57
CA THR A 360 7.25 -3.89 28.20
C THR A 360 7.06 -4.00 29.69
N PHE A 361 8.10 -3.70 30.45
CA PHE A 361 8.02 -3.43 31.87
C PHE A 361 8.04 -1.93 32.07
N TYR A 362 7.19 -1.43 32.96
CA TYR A 362 7.15 -0.02 33.29
C TYR A 362 7.04 0.23 34.78
N TYR A 363 7.50 1.40 35.18
CA TYR A 363 7.27 1.96 36.51
C TYR A 363 6.74 3.38 36.34
N GLU A 364 5.66 3.69 37.04
CA GLU A 364 4.99 5.01 37.00
C GLU A 364 4.48 5.34 38.39
N ALA A 365 5.17 6.21 39.11
CA ALA A 365 4.75 6.73 40.43
C ALA A 365 5.43 8.07 40.76
N GLY A 366 4.71 8.94 41.49
CA GLY A 366 5.28 10.18 42.04
C GLY A 366 5.80 11.17 40.99
N GLY A 367 5.27 11.14 39.77
CA GLY A 367 5.73 11.98 38.64
C GLY A 367 6.96 11.44 37.91
N PHE A 368 7.48 10.27 38.31
CA PHE A 368 8.57 9.56 37.62
C PHE A 368 8.01 8.42 36.78
N GLU A 369 8.52 8.27 35.55
CA GLU A 369 8.18 7.20 34.63
C GLU A 369 9.45 6.60 34.03
N ALA A 370 9.51 5.25 33.99
CA ALA A 370 10.57 4.51 33.33
C ALA A 370 9.97 3.31 32.59
N ARG A 371 10.50 2.98 31.40
CA ARG A 371 10.06 1.83 30.60
C ARG A 371 11.24 1.12 29.97
N ILE A 372 11.15 -0.20 29.92
CA ILE A 372 12.05 -1.06 29.14
C ILE A 372 11.18 -1.98 28.27
N SER A 373 11.50 -2.06 26.99
CA SER A 373 10.71 -2.82 26.04
C SER A 373 11.62 -3.73 25.21
N GLN A 374 11.13 -4.94 24.95
CA GLN A 374 11.71 -5.88 24.00
C GLN A 374 10.69 -6.18 22.92
N ARG A 375 11.13 -6.14 21.67
CA ARG A 375 10.35 -6.52 20.51
C ARG A 375 11.07 -7.59 19.72
N ASN A 376 10.35 -8.67 19.37
CA ASN A 376 10.80 -9.72 18.48
C ASN A 376 9.89 -9.77 17.24
N ARG A 377 10.51 -10.10 16.11
CA ARG A 377 9.81 -10.21 14.82
C ARG A 377 10.44 -11.30 13.96
#